data_12d416ec12816a6d5b8a0fb76a0c6e4b
#
_entry.id   12d416ec12816a6d5b8a0fb76a0c6e4b
#
_cell.length_a   1.000
_cell.length_b   1.000
_cell.length_c   1.000
_cell.angle_alpha   90.00
_cell.angle_beta   90.00
_cell.angle_gamma   90.00
#
_symmetry.space_group_name_H-M   'P 1'
#
loop_
_entity.id
_entity.type
_entity.pdbx_description
1 polymer ?
#
loop_
_entity_poly.entity_id
_entity_poly.type
_entity_poly.pdbx_seq_one_letter_code
_entity_poly.pdbx_strand_id
1 'polypeptide(L)'
;MLQKYENILVAIDGSREAELAFEKGVNVALRNKSRLTIAHVIDTRALQSVSTFDAEVYEELQEDAKKLVAGYEKKAREAGVGDVVTVVELGNPQTLLATEIPDEQKVDLIMVGATGLNAFERLLVGSSSEYILRHAKVDLLVVRDSEKTL
;
A
#
# COMPACT_ATOMS: atom_id res chain seq x y z
N MET A 1 29.03 -3.69 -5.11
CA MET A 1 27.80 -4.42 -5.44
C MET A 1 26.60 -3.51 -5.26
N LEU A 2 25.76 -3.42 -6.28
CA LEU A 2 24.57 -2.58 -6.18
C LEU A 2 23.47 -3.32 -5.40
N GLN A 3 22.86 -2.60 -4.47
CA GLN A 3 21.74 -3.15 -3.71
C GLN A 3 20.52 -3.27 -4.62
N LYS A 4 19.83 -4.37 -4.48
CA LYS A 4 18.65 -4.69 -5.27
C LYS A 4 17.51 -5.08 -4.35
N TYR A 5 16.32 -4.55 -4.62
CA TYR A 5 15.12 -5.01 -3.92
C TYR A 5 14.52 -6.20 -4.66
N GLU A 6 14.15 -7.21 -3.90
CA GLU A 6 13.57 -8.43 -4.48
C GLU A 6 12.06 -8.48 -4.39
N ASN A 7 11.48 -7.89 -3.36
CA ASN A 7 10.03 -7.88 -3.18
C ASN A 7 9.57 -6.53 -2.63
N ILE A 8 8.82 -5.82 -3.43
CA ILE A 8 8.37 -4.47 -3.10
C ILE A 8 6.89 -4.53 -2.74
N LEU A 9 6.55 -3.98 -1.58
CA LEU A 9 5.17 -3.84 -1.15
C LEU A 9 4.68 -2.44 -1.44
N VAL A 10 3.55 -2.33 -2.14
CA VAL A 10 2.84 -1.07 -2.32
C VAL A 10 1.48 -1.18 -1.66
N ALA A 11 1.19 -0.28 -0.75
CA ALA A 11 -0.11 -0.21 -0.09
C ALA A 11 -1.04 0.70 -0.89
N ILE A 12 -2.22 0.21 -1.21
CA ILE A 12 -3.22 0.97 -1.95
C ILE A 12 -4.50 1.12 -1.12
N ASP A 13 -5.13 2.27 -1.23
CA ASP A 13 -6.36 2.59 -0.52
C ASP A 13 -7.36 3.37 -1.39
N GLY A 14 -7.09 3.46 -2.69
CA GLY A 14 -7.90 4.22 -3.62
C GLY A 14 -7.58 5.70 -3.69
N SER A 15 -6.66 6.19 -2.86
CA SER A 15 -6.26 7.59 -2.88
C SER A 15 -5.31 7.89 -4.03
N ARG A 16 -5.18 9.17 -4.39
CA ARG A 16 -4.24 9.61 -5.41
C ARG A 16 -2.79 9.37 -4.96
N GLU A 17 -2.49 9.58 -3.71
CA GLU A 17 -1.15 9.36 -3.17
C GLU A 17 -0.74 7.90 -3.27
N ALA A 18 -1.67 6.99 -2.98
CA ALA A 18 -1.42 5.56 -3.14
C ALA A 18 -1.24 5.18 -4.60
N GLU A 19 -1.99 5.81 -5.50
CA GLU A 19 -1.82 5.58 -6.94
C GLU A 19 -0.44 6.03 -7.41
N LEU A 20 0.04 7.16 -6.94
CA LEU A 20 1.40 7.62 -7.25
C LEU A 20 2.46 6.67 -6.70
N ALA A 21 2.25 6.16 -5.49
CA ALA A 21 3.14 5.14 -4.92
C ALA A 21 3.15 3.87 -5.78
N PHE A 22 1.97 3.47 -6.26
CA PHE A 22 1.86 2.32 -7.14
C PHE A 22 2.65 2.52 -8.44
N GLU A 23 2.47 3.66 -9.09
CA GLU A 23 3.19 3.95 -10.33
C GLU A 23 4.70 3.93 -10.14
N LYS A 24 5.17 4.54 -9.07
CA LYS A 24 6.59 4.51 -8.73
C LYS A 24 7.04 3.10 -8.41
N GLY A 25 6.21 2.34 -7.69
CA GLY A 25 6.50 0.95 -7.35
C GLY A 25 6.67 0.07 -8.59
N VAL A 26 5.83 0.27 -9.60
CA VAL A 26 5.97 -0.43 -10.88
C VAL A 26 7.33 -0.13 -11.50
N ASN A 27 7.72 1.15 -11.53
CA ASN A 27 9.00 1.55 -12.10
C ASN A 27 10.19 0.94 -11.34
N VAL A 28 10.13 0.95 -10.02
CA VAL A 28 11.18 0.35 -9.19
C VAL A 28 11.23 -1.16 -9.40
N ALA A 29 10.06 -1.81 -9.46
CA ALA A 29 10.00 -3.25 -9.71
C ALA A 29 10.59 -3.63 -11.06
N LEU A 30 10.30 -2.84 -12.08
CA LEU A 30 10.86 -3.08 -13.43
C LEU A 30 12.38 -2.96 -13.44
N ARG A 31 12.92 -1.92 -12.80
CA ARG A 31 14.37 -1.71 -12.75
C ARG A 31 15.10 -2.80 -11.96
N ASN A 32 14.48 -3.29 -10.89
CA ASN A 32 15.08 -4.30 -10.02
C ASN A 32 14.70 -5.73 -10.41
N LYS A 33 13.77 -5.90 -11.33
CA LYS A 33 13.16 -7.20 -11.65
C LYS A 33 12.58 -7.85 -10.40
N SER A 34 11.90 -7.03 -9.60
CA SER A 34 11.35 -7.44 -8.32
C SER A 34 9.96 -8.04 -8.47
N ARG A 35 9.56 -8.81 -7.46
CA ARG A 35 8.15 -9.07 -7.23
C ARG A 35 7.49 -7.78 -6.75
N LEU A 36 6.28 -7.52 -7.21
CA LEU A 36 5.47 -6.43 -6.71
C LEU A 36 4.29 -7.00 -5.94
N THR A 37 4.26 -6.72 -4.64
CA THR A 37 3.16 -7.13 -3.77
C THR A 37 2.24 -5.92 -3.59
N ILE A 38 1.02 -6.05 -4.03
CA ILE A 38 0.01 -4.99 -3.96
C ILE A 38 -0.93 -5.34 -2.81
N ALA A 39 -0.96 -4.51 -1.78
CA ALA A 39 -1.72 -4.79 -0.58
C ALA A 39 -2.79 -3.73 -0.33
N HIS A 40 -3.96 -4.19 0.06
CA HIS A 40 -5.03 -3.34 0.56
C HIS A 40 -5.51 -3.90 1.89
N VAL A 41 -5.55 -3.05 2.90
CA VAL A 41 -6.05 -3.42 4.22
C VAL A 41 -7.41 -2.74 4.43
N ILE A 42 -8.42 -3.57 4.69
CA ILE A 42 -9.74 -3.06 5.08
C ILE A 42 -9.65 -2.71 6.56
N ASP A 43 -9.77 -1.40 6.85
CA ASP A 43 -9.59 -0.89 8.20
C ASP A 43 -10.80 -1.22 9.06
N THR A 44 -10.66 -2.19 9.96
CA THR A 44 -11.75 -2.62 10.83
C THR A 44 -12.14 -1.57 11.85
N ARG A 45 -11.28 -0.60 12.12
CA ARG A 45 -11.61 0.49 13.05
C ARG A 45 -12.76 1.34 12.51
N ALA A 46 -12.84 1.49 11.20
CA ALA A 46 -13.94 2.21 10.57
C ALA A 46 -15.28 1.48 10.74
N LEU A 47 -15.26 0.17 10.92
CA LEU A 47 -16.45 -0.66 11.07
C LEU A 47 -16.98 -0.69 12.51
N GLN A 48 -16.16 -0.30 13.49
CA GLN A 48 -16.56 -0.29 14.90
C GLN A 48 -17.61 0.77 15.21
N SER A 49 -17.74 1.76 14.35
CA SER A 49 -18.76 2.81 14.52
C SER A 49 -20.14 2.37 14.01
N VAL A 50 -20.22 1.23 13.35
CA VAL A 50 -21.49 0.67 12.84
C VAL A 50 -22.14 -0.12 13.99
N SER A 51 -23.34 0.26 14.37
CA SER A 51 -24.02 -0.32 15.53
C SER A 51 -24.48 -1.76 15.35
N THR A 52 -24.53 -2.25 14.11
CA THR A 52 -24.91 -3.63 13.81
C THR A 52 -23.85 -4.23 12.88
N PHE A 53 -23.32 -5.37 13.31
CA PHE A 53 -22.43 -6.16 12.47
C PHE A 53 -23.29 -6.85 11.40
N ASP A 54 -23.00 -6.57 10.14
CA ASP A 54 -23.70 -7.17 9.02
C ASP A 54 -22.69 -7.95 8.17
N ALA A 55 -22.88 -9.26 8.08
CA ALA A 55 -22.02 -10.13 7.28
C ALA A 55 -22.03 -9.76 5.80
N GLU A 56 -23.14 -9.26 5.30
CA GLU A 56 -23.25 -8.83 3.91
C GLU A 56 -22.37 -7.61 3.63
N VAL A 57 -22.27 -6.68 4.58
CA VAL A 57 -21.40 -5.52 4.47
C VAL A 57 -19.93 -5.97 4.39
N TYR A 58 -19.55 -6.94 5.21
CA TYR A 58 -18.21 -7.50 5.18
C TYR A 58 -17.87 -8.14 3.85
N GLU A 59 -18.81 -8.93 3.32
CA GLU A 59 -18.62 -9.58 2.01
C GLU A 59 -18.46 -8.55 0.91
N GLU A 60 -19.28 -7.49 0.95
CA GLU A 60 -19.21 -6.41 -0.02
C GLU A 60 -17.86 -5.69 0.01
N LEU A 61 -17.39 -5.38 1.21
CA LEU A 61 -16.10 -4.73 1.39
C LEU A 61 -14.95 -5.60 0.88
N GLN A 62 -15.01 -6.91 1.13
CA GLN A 62 -14.01 -7.83 0.63
C GLN A 62 -14.04 -7.95 -0.89
N GLU A 63 -15.23 -8.01 -1.47
CA GLU A 63 -15.39 -8.04 -2.93
C GLU A 63 -14.84 -6.78 -3.59
N ASP A 64 -15.15 -5.61 -3.02
CA ASP A 64 -14.66 -4.34 -3.53
C ASP A 64 -13.14 -4.25 -3.42
N ALA A 65 -12.59 -4.73 -2.31
CA ALA A 65 -11.15 -4.75 -2.10
C ALA A 65 -10.45 -5.66 -3.11
N LYS A 66 -11.02 -6.83 -3.38
CA LYS A 66 -10.46 -7.76 -4.37
C LYS A 66 -10.49 -7.16 -5.77
N LYS A 67 -11.56 -6.47 -6.12
CA LYS A 67 -11.65 -5.77 -7.40
C LYS A 67 -10.62 -4.65 -7.50
N LEU A 68 -10.42 -3.93 -6.42
CA LEU A 68 -9.44 -2.85 -6.38
C LEU A 68 -8.02 -3.38 -6.65
N VAL A 69 -7.59 -4.40 -5.92
CA VAL A 69 -6.25 -4.94 -6.11
C VAL A 69 -6.11 -5.64 -7.47
N ALA A 70 -7.16 -6.28 -7.96
CA ALA A 70 -7.13 -6.92 -9.28
C ALA A 70 -6.91 -5.90 -10.40
N GLY A 71 -7.53 -4.72 -10.27
CA GLY A 71 -7.32 -3.64 -11.22
C GLY A 71 -5.87 -3.17 -11.26
N TYR A 72 -5.26 -3.03 -10.10
CA TYR A 72 -3.85 -2.66 -10.03
C TYR A 72 -2.92 -3.78 -10.48
N GLU A 73 -3.26 -5.02 -10.19
CA GLU A 73 -2.50 -6.16 -10.70
C GLU A 73 -2.46 -6.16 -12.21
N LYS A 74 -3.60 -5.93 -12.85
CA LYS A 74 -3.69 -5.86 -14.30
C LYS A 74 -2.80 -4.76 -14.85
N LYS A 75 -2.85 -3.57 -14.25
CA LYS A 75 -2.00 -2.45 -14.67
C LYS A 75 -0.52 -2.77 -14.54
N ALA A 76 -0.13 -3.42 -13.44
CA ALA A 76 1.27 -3.79 -13.23
C ALA A 76 1.76 -4.79 -14.27
N ARG A 77 0.94 -5.80 -14.56
CA ARG A 77 1.30 -6.80 -15.58
C ARG A 77 1.37 -6.21 -16.98
N GLU A 78 0.44 -5.33 -17.31
CA GLU A 78 0.47 -4.62 -18.59
C GLU A 78 1.70 -3.73 -18.74
N ALA A 79 2.20 -3.19 -17.62
CA ALA A 79 3.42 -2.39 -17.63
C ALA A 79 4.70 -3.23 -17.73
N GLY A 80 4.60 -4.54 -17.58
CA GLY A 80 5.73 -5.45 -17.75
C GLY A 80 6.27 -6.10 -16.49
N VAL A 81 5.62 -5.89 -15.32
CA VAL A 81 6.05 -6.56 -14.09
C VAL A 81 5.69 -8.04 -14.20
N GLY A 82 6.71 -8.90 -14.11
CA GLY A 82 6.53 -10.33 -14.32
C GLY A 82 5.98 -11.10 -13.14
N ASP A 83 6.19 -10.61 -11.93
CA ASP A 83 5.78 -11.31 -10.71
C ASP A 83 4.97 -10.34 -9.84
N VAL A 84 3.66 -10.54 -9.79
CA VAL A 84 2.75 -9.66 -9.06
C VAL A 84 1.92 -10.52 -8.10
N VAL A 85 1.86 -10.10 -6.84
CA VAL A 85 1.06 -10.74 -5.80
C VAL A 85 0.11 -9.71 -5.23
N THR A 86 -1.13 -10.11 -4.97
CA THR A 86 -2.10 -9.23 -4.32
C THR A 86 -2.45 -9.77 -2.95
N VAL A 87 -2.62 -8.86 -1.99
CA VAL A 87 -2.97 -9.19 -0.61
C VAL A 87 -4.13 -8.29 -0.18
N VAL A 88 -5.18 -8.92 0.33
CA VAL A 88 -6.29 -8.20 0.95
C VAL A 88 -6.46 -8.75 2.36
N GLU A 89 -6.36 -7.88 3.35
CA GLU A 89 -6.54 -8.28 4.74
C GLU A 89 -7.43 -7.32 5.49
N LEU A 90 -8.05 -7.84 6.55
CA LEU A 90 -8.87 -7.07 7.46
C LEU A 90 -8.08 -6.81 8.73
N GLY A 91 -8.09 -5.59 9.21
CA GLY A 91 -7.42 -5.30 10.47
C GLY A 91 -6.95 -3.86 10.57
N ASN A 92 -5.91 -3.66 11.35
CA ASN A 92 -5.29 -2.35 11.53
C ASN A 92 -4.23 -2.16 10.44
N PRO A 93 -4.42 -1.21 9.51
CA PRO A 93 -3.47 -1.03 8.43
C PRO A 93 -2.06 -0.68 8.89
N GLN A 94 -1.92 -0.01 10.03
CA GLN A 94 -0.60 0.36 10.54
C GLN A 94 0.25 -0.85 10.87
N THR A 95 -0.29 -1.77 11.69
CA THR A 95 0.44 -2.97 12.08
C THR A 95 0.60 -3.95 10.93
N LEU A 96 -0.44 -4.11 10.12
CA LEU A 96 -0.39 -5.03 9.00
C LEU A 96 0.64 -4.62 7.96
N LEU A 97 0.67 -3.32 7.62
CA LEU A 97 1.58 -2.83 6.58
C LEU A 97 3.02 -2.67 7.08
N ALA A 98 3.20 -2.40 8.38
CA ALA A 98 4.55 -2.19 8.93
C ALA A 98 5.29 -3.51 9.14
N THR A 99 4.61 -4.54 9.64
CA THR A 99 5.28 -5.77 10.08
C THR A 99 4.67 -7.05 9.55
N GLU A 100 3.37 -7.24 9.67
CA GLU A 100 2.77 -8.55 9.41
C GLU A 100 2.82 -8.97 7.94
N ILE A 101 2.34 -8.12 7.04
CA ILE A 101 2.39 -8.41 5.61
C ILE A 101 3.83 -8.49 5.10
N PRO A 102 4.72 -7.55 5.46
CA PRO A 102 6.12 -7.67 5.05
C PRO A 102 6.79 -8.95 5.50
N ASP A 103 6.51 -9.41 6.71
CA ASP A 103 7.07 -10.67 7.20
C ASP A 103 6.54 -11.87 6.42
N GLU A 104 5.23 -11.94 6.25
CA GLU A 104 4.59 -13.05 5.54
C GLU A 104 5.02 -13.14 4.09
N GLN A 105 5.12 -12.00 3.42
CA GLN A 105 5.45 -11.93 2.00
C GLN A 105 6.94 -11.79 1.72
N LYS A 106 7.75 -11.66 2.75
CA LYS A 106 9.22 -11.46 2.63
C LYS A 106 9.56 -10.21 1.83
N VAL A 107 8.92 -9.12 2.20
CA VAL A 107 9.10 -7.82 1.56
C VAL A 107 10.39 -7.17 2.07
N ASP A 108 11.14 -6.54 1.18
CA ASP A 108 12.37 -5.81 1.55
C ASP A 108 12.29 -4.31 1.26
N LEU A 109 11.21 -3.85 0.65
CA LEU A 109 10.93 -2.42 0.49
C LEU A 109 9.44 -2.17 0.58
N ILE A 110 9.04 -1.25 1.45
CA ILE A 110 7.65 -0.82 1.56
C ILE A 110 7.53 0.55 0.89
N MET A 111 6.55 0.71 0.01
CA MET A 111 6.26 1.98 -0.64
C MET A 111 4.85 2.42 -0.29
N VAL A 112 4.72 3.62 0.24
CA VAL A 112 3.43 4.18 0.64
C VAL A 112 3.32 5.61 0.13
N GLY A 113 2.09 6.06 -0.11
CA GLY A 113 1.85 7.45 -0.42
C GLY A 113 1.89 8.29 0.85
N ALA A 114 2.44 9.47 0.75
CA ALA A 114 2.30 10.45 1.82
C ALA A 114 0.86 10.92 1.80
N THR A 115 0.24 11.08 2.97
CA THR A 115 -1.10 11.63 3.00
C THR A 115 -1.02 13.11 2.81
N GLY A 116 -1.50 13.56 1.66
CA GLY A 116 -1.57 14.97 1.37
C GLY A 116 -2.94 15.54 1.64
N LEU A 117 -3.53 15.20 2.77
CA LEU A 117 -4.90 15.55 3.07
C LEU A 117 -5.12 17.06 3.17
N ASN A 118 -4.11 17.79 3.63
CA ASN A 118 -4.19 19.22 3.79
C ASN A 118 -2.95 19.90 3.24
N ALA A 119 -3.16 21.03 2.59
CA ALA A 119 -2.05 21.87 2.15
C ALA A 119 -1.18 22.34 3.33
N PHE A 120 -1.77 22.44 4.50
CA PHE A 120 -1.03 22.80 5.71
C PHE A 120 -0.12 21.71 6.23
N GLU A 121 -0.42 20.46 5.87
CA GLU A 121 0.29 19.31 6.38
C GLU A 121 1.30 18.73 5.39
N ARG A 122 1.62 19.47 4.36
CA ARG A 122 2.55 18.99 3.33
C ARG A 122 3.95 18.68 3.84
N LEU A 123 4.29 19.19 5.01
CA LEU A 123 5.55 18.84 5.68
C LEU A 123 5.40 17.65 6.60
N LEU A 124 4.16 17.23 6.83
CA LEU A 124 3.86 16.13 7.71
C LEU A 124 3.61 14.87 6.91
N VAL A 125 4.03 13.77 7.47
CA VAL A 125 3.74 12.45 6.95
C VAL A 125 2.47 11.98 7.64
N GLY A 126 1.55 11.31 6.92
CA GLY A 126 0.32 10.80 7.51
C GLY A 126 0.58 9.80 8.62
N SER A 127 -0.41 9.60 9.47
CA SER A 127 -0.27 8.74 10.65
C SER A 127 0.16 7.32 10.30
N SER A 128 -0.36 6.76 9.21
CA SER A 128 0.02 5.40 8.79
C SER A 128 1.47 5.35 8.31
N SER A 129 1.88 6.32 7.49
CA SER A 129 3.26 6.39 7.02
C SER A 129 4.23 6.60 8.16
N GLU A 130 3.88 7.44 9.13
CA GLU A 130 4.71 7.66 10.31
C GLU A 130 4.83 6.40 11.17
N TYR A 131 3.73 5.69 11.37
CA TYR A 131 3.76 4.43 12.11
C TYR A 131 4.68 3.42 11.43
N ILE A 132 4.54 3.27 10.12
CA ILE A 132 5.36 2.34 9.35
C ILE A 132 6.84 2.74 9.44
N LEU A 133 7.13 4.02 9.32
CA LEU A 133 8.50 4.52 9.44
C LEU A 133 9.14 4.11 10.78
N ARG A 134 8.38 4.19 11.86
CA ARG A 134 8.89 3.88 13.21
C ARG A 134 9.03 2.38 13.48
N HIS A 135 8.17 1.56 12.87
CA HIS A 135 8.06 0.15 13.25
C HIS A 135 8.52 -0.83 12.19
N ALA A 136 8.63 -0.42 10.93
CA ALA A 136 9.07 -1.32 9.88
C ALA A 136 10.52 -1.74 10.08
N LYS A 137 10.80 -2.99 9.75
CA LYS A 137 12.15 -3.55 9.82
C LYS A 137 12.86 -3.51 8.48
N VAL A 138 12.17 -3.04 7.45
CA VAL A 138 12.70 -2.97 6.09
C VAL A 138 12.67 -1.52 5.61
N ASP A 139 13.28 -1.27 4.47
CA ASP A 139 13.32 0.07 3.91
C ASP A 139 11.93 0.59 3.58
N LEU A 140 11.72 1.89 3.73
CA LEU A 140 10.45 2.55 3.46
C LEU A 140 10.70 3.72 2.50
N LEU A 141 9.91 3.77 1.44
CA LEU A 141 9.88 4.91 0.53
C LEU A 141 8.50 5.56 0.62
N VAL A 142 8.47 6.83 1.01
CA VAL A 142 7.25 7.62 1.07
C VAL A 142 7.16 8.45 -0.19
N VAL A 143 6.10 8.24 -0.97
CA VAL A 143 5.92 8.91 -2.26
C VAL A 143 5.02 10.11 -2.08
N ARG A 144 5.51 11.27 -2.48
CA ARG A 144 4.79 12.53 -2.38
C ARG A 144 4.22 12.95 -3.73
N ASP A 145 3.10 13.66 -3.68
CA ASP A 145 2.55 14.27 -4.86
C ASP A 145 3.26 15.62 -5.08
N SER A 146 4.17 15.66 -6.03
CA SER A 146 4.95 16.86 -6.33
C SER A 146 4.10 18.02 -6.87
N GLU A 147 2.92 17.71 -7.39
CA GLU A 147 2.02 18.74 -7.90
C GLU A 147 1.29 19.50 -6.80
N LYS A 148 1.30 18.95 -5.57
CA LYS A 148 0.69 19.62 -4.42
C LYS A 148 1.66 20.53 -3.67
N THR A 149 2.85 20.67 -4.18
CA THR A 149 3.82 21.57 -3.56
C THR A 149 3.52 23.00 -3.93
N LEU A 150 3.12 23.71 -2.92
CA LEU A 150 3.14 25.14 -2.94
C LEU A 150 2.48 25.98 -2.20
#